data_3da979a79ea19eadb32acd541c6690bb
#
_entry.id   3da979a79ea19eadb32acd541c6690bb
#
_cell.length_a   1.000
_cell.length_b   1.000
_cell.length_c   1.000
_cell.angle_alpha   90.00
_cell.angle_beta   90.00
_cell.angle_gamma   90.00
#
_symmetry.space_group_name_H-M   'P 1'
#
loop_
_entity.id
_entity.type
_entity.pdbx_description
1 polymer ?
#
loop_
_entity_poly.entity_id
_entity_poly.type
_entity_poly.pdbx_seq_one_letter_code
_entity_poly.pdbx_strand_id
1 'polypeptide(L)'
;MELLVERIAEGSVPGRRTDGRRLALAVEGGSSRGTYSSGMVLALDELGATLAFDDVYGASAGALNAAWLVCGRSRTGVRTWWNPAVMRRIINPLHTLRGRSVIDLDYLVHQVYSVLEPMDFPAILASPVGFHPLATDADTGESTDLRPFIEDVDGVKTALAASSCMPVLAGPPIAMGGRRFVDAGIAEPLPFRTALAQGATDVLVLRTRREDEPPMRPPRVQDVVVPRFLRRHAPGTIDAWRTQYHRDLEDERQLREDPRLASVRPPAGAPDVSVLERDPAVLRRAVELGREAVYAALDVLRKAS
;
A
#
# COMPACT_ATOMS: atom_id res chain seq x y z
N MET A 1 13.05 13.88 3.24
CA MET A 1 14.11 12.84 3.18
C MET A 1 15.22 13.09 4.20
N GLU A 2 15.71 14.32 4.36
CA GLU A 2 16.75 14.68 5.36
C GLU A 2 16.33 14.27 6.77
N LEU A 3 15.13 14.66 7.21
CA LEU A 3 14.59 14.27 8.51
C LEU A 3 14.62 12.74 8.77
N LEU A 4 14.37 11.91 7.74
CA LEU A 4 14.46 10.46 7.87
C LEU A 4 15.90 10.03 8.16
N VAL A 5 16.87 10.58 7.43
CA VAL A 5 18.30 10.25 7.60
C VAL A 5 18.78 10.68 8.98
N GLU A 6 18.43 11.88 9.43
CA GLU A 6 18.73 12.39 10.77
C GLU A 6 18.18 11.47 11.85
N ARG A 7 16.90 11.12 11.77
CA ARG A 7 16.24 10.25 12.76
C ARG A 7 16.81 8.83 12.81
N ILE A 8 17.23 8.27 11.65
CA ILE A 8 17.93 6.98 11.62
C ILE A 8 19.28 7.10 12.32
N ALA A 9 20.06 8.15 12.00
CA ALA A 9 21.40 8.36 12.58
C ALA A 9 21.35 8.56 14.10
N GLU A 10 20.34 9.26 14.59
CA GLU A 10 20.13 9.55 16.02
C GLU A 10 19.47 8.40 16.80
N GLY A 11 18.97 7.37 16.11
CA GLY A 11 18.17 6.32 16.74
C GLY A 11 16.86 6.86 17.33
N SER A 12 16.26 7.88 16.69
CA SER A 12 15.05 8.55 17.16
C SER A 12 13.84 7.61 17.11
N VAL A 13 13.03 7.59 18.17
CA VAL A 13 11.87 6.72 18.29
C VAL A 13 10.60 7.50 18.60
N PRO A 14 9.40 7.01 18.17
CA PRO A 14 8.13 7.65 18.47
C PRO A 14 7.92 7.84 19.98
N GLY A 15 7.31 8.97 20.37
CA GLY A 15 7.04 9.31 21.78
C GLY A 15 8.24 9.86 22.56
N ARG A 16 9.45 9.92 21.98
CA ARG A 16 10.67 10.51 22.59
C ARG A 16 11.33 11.57 21.72
N ARG A 17 10.63 12.07 20.71
CA ARG A 17 11.16 13.04 19.74
C ARG A 17 11.11 14.46 20.29
N THR A 18 12.12 15.26 19.91
CA THR A 18 12.24 16.67 20.30
C THR A 18 12.27 17.60 19.08
N ASP A 19 12.21 17.06 17.86
CA ASP A 19 12.27 17.82 16.62
C ASP A 19 10.96 18.58 16.27
N GLY A 20 9.87 18.29 17.00
CA GLY A 20 8.57 18.94 16.79
C GLY A 20 7.89 18.58 15.46
N ARG A 21 8.43 17.59 14.72
CA ARG A 21 7.94 17.16 13.41
C ARG A 21 7.25 15.80 13.51
N ARG A 22 6.35 15.54 12.55
CA ARG A 22 5.65 14.25 12.41
C ARG A 22 5.91 13.69 11.02
N LEU A 23 6.79 12.67 10.94
CA LEU A 23 7.17 12.03 9.71
C LEU A 23 6.28 10.81 9.45
N ALA A 24 5.57 10.82 8.33
CA ALA A 24 4.77 9.70 7.87
C ALA A 24 5.41 8.99 6.67
N LEU A 25 5.15 7.68 6.57
CA LEU A 25 5.37 6.90 5.38
C LEU A 25 4.02 6.63 4.71
N ALA A 26 3.90 6.92 3.41
CA ALA A 26 2.73 6.61 2.61
C ALA A 26 3.11 5.57 1.53
N VAL A 27 2.47 4.39 1.55
CA VAL A 27 2.79 3.28 0.66
C VAL A 27 1.68 3.10 -0.37
N GLU A 28 2.01 3.34 -1.65
CA GLU A 28 1.08 3.23 -2.78
C GLU A 28 0.61 1.79 -2.98
N GLY A 29 -0.68 1.64 -3.35
CA GLY A 29 -1.26 0.39 -3.82
C GLY A 29 -0.84 0.03 -5.25
N GLY A 30 -1.56 -0.93 -5.86
CA GLY A 30 -1.34 -1.31 -7.26
C GLY A 30 -1.38 -2.80 -7.53
N SER A 31 -1.98 -3.60 -6.64
CA SER A 31 -2.02 -5.06 -6.75
C SER A 31 -0.60 -5.64 -6.95
N SER A 32 -0.34 -6.41 -8.03
CA SER A 32 1.01 -6.98 -8.27
C SER A 32 2.11 -5.94 -8.45
N ARG A 33 1.81 -4.67 -8.81
CA ARG A 33 2.81 -3.59 -8.78
C ARG A 33 3.32 -3.27 -7.37
N GLY A 34 2.59 -3.67 -6.33
CA GLY A 34 3.04 -3.61 -4.95
C GLY A 34 4.36 -4.34 -4.67
N THR A 35 4.84 -5.17 -5.60
CA THR A 35 6.20 -5.75 -5.54
C THR A 35 7.28 -4.68 -5.51
N TYR A 36 7.13 -3.55 -6.19
CA TYR A 36 8.06 -2.43 -6.09
C TYR A 36 8.09 -1.85 -4.68
N SER A 37 6.93 -1.50 -4.12
CA SER A 37 6.87 -0.98 -2.75
C SER A 37 7.26 -2.04 -1.71
N SER A 38 7.09 -3.34 -1.99
CA SER A 38 7.61 -4.42 -1.13
C SER A 38 9.14 -4.40 -1.03
N GLY A 39 9.83 -4.18 -2.15
CA GLY A 39 11.29 -3.98 -2.17
C GLY A 39 11.73 -2.71 -1.44
N MET A 40 10.96 -1.63 -1.58
CA MET A 40 11.21 -0.36 -0.91
C MET A 40 11.08 -0.49 0.61
N VAL A 41 10.02 -1.13 1.12
CA VAL A 41 9.88 -1.36 2.56
C VAL A 41 10.93 -2.33 3.11
N LEU A 42 11.38 -3.30 2.30
CA LEU A 42 12.51 -4.15 2.67
C LEU A 42 13.78 -3.32 2.90
N ALA A 43 14.08 -2.37 2.00
CA ALA A 43 15.24 -1.48 2.15
C ALA A 43 15.12 -0.61 3.40
N LEU A 44 13.95 -0.05 3.68
CA LEU A 44 13.70 0.74 4.90
C LEU A 44 13.88 -0.09 6.17
N ASP A 45 13.42 -1.35 6.17
CA ASP A 45 13.62 -2.30 7.28
C ASP A 45 15.10 -2.64 7.47
N GLU A 46 15.83 -2.93 6.40
CA GLU A 46 17.30 -3.19 6.42
C GLU A 46 18.10 -2.00 6.94
N LEU A 47 17.62 -0.78 6.71
CA LEU A 47 18.25 0.45 7.21
C LEU A 47 17.83 0.81 8.64
N GLY A 48 16.96 0.01 9.27
CA GLY A 48 16.43 0.29 10.61
C GLY A 48 15.53 1.53 10.65
N ALA A 49 14.93 1.90 9.50
CA ALA A 49 14.17 3.14 9.35
C ALA A 49 12.76 3.09 9.96
N THR A 50 12.24 1.91 10.32
CA THR A 50 10.85 1.76 10.78
C THR A 50 10.53 2.70 11.94
N LEU A 51 11.38 2.75 12.95
CA LEU A 51 11.18 3.60 14.12
C LEU A 51 11.43 5.10 13.86
N ALA A 52 11.98 5.47 12.72
CA ALA A 52 12.14 6.88 12.33
C ALA A 52 10.79 7.51 11.90
N PHE A 53 9.80 6.72 11.50
CA PHE A 53 8.45 7.19 11.21
C PHE A 53 7.59 7.28 12.48
N ASP A 54 6.66 8.22 12.50
CA ASP A 54 5.61 8.30 13.50
C ASP A 54 4.41 7.45 13.10
N ASP A 55 4.07 7.47 11.80
CA ASP A 55 2.93 6.78 11.22
C ASP A 55 3.28 6.17 9.86
N VAL A 56 2.66 5.04 9.56
CA VAL A 56 2.77 4.35 8.27
C VAL A 56 1.39 4.13 7.70
N TYR A 57 1.11 4.78 6.58
CA TYR A 57 -0.14 4.70 5.83
C TYR A 57 0.02 3.78 4.64
N GLY A 58 -0.95 2.94 4.38
CA GLY A 58 -0.91 2.03 3.24
C GLY A 58 -2.25 1.93 2.53
N ALA A 59 -2.22 1.84 1.20
CA ALA A 59 -3.39 1.63 0.36
C ALA A 59 -3.29 0.29 -0.38
N SER A 60 -4.30 -0.60 -0.26
CA SER A 60 -4.33 -1.87 -0.99
C SER A 60 -3.06 -2.72 -0.76
N ALA A 61 -2.37 -3.16 -1.81
CA ALA A 61 -1.07 -3.84 -1.71
C ALA A 61 -0.05 -3.05 -0.87
N GLY A 62 -0.14 -1.71 -0.86
CA GLY A 62 0.67 -0.85 0.00
C GLY A 62 0.38 -1.05 1.49
N ALA A 63 -0.88 -1.31 1.87
CA ALA A 63 -1.23 -1.63 3.26
C ALA A 63 -0.64 -2.98 3.71
N LEU A 64 -0.61 -3.97 2.80
CA LEU A 64 0.04 -5.25 3.05
C LEU A 64 1.54 -5.06 3.32
N ASN A 65 2.23 -4.27 2.47
CA ASN A 65 3.65 -4.00 2.61
C ASN A 65 3.95 -3.14 3.85
N ALA A 66 3.11 -2.16 4.16
CA ALA A 66 3.19 -1.35 5.39
C ALA A 66 3.09 -2.22 6.65
N ALA A 67 2.18 -3.19 6.68
CA ALA A 67 2.04 -4.14 7.78
C ALA A 67 3.33 -4.97 7.99
N TRP A 68 3.95 -5.46 6.90
CA TRP A 68 5.22 -6.17 6.95
C TRP A 68 6.37 -5.31 7.49
N LEU A 69 6.39 -4.01 7.17
CA LEU A 69 7.37 -3.07 7.72
C LEU A 69 7.16 -2.88 9.22
N VAL A 70 5.93 -2.56 9.61
CA VAL A 70 5.60 -2.23 11.02
C VAL A 70 5.83 -3.42 11.95
N CYS A 71 5.60 -4.65 11.50
CA CYS A 71 5.92 -5.84 12.30
C CYS A 71 7.38 -6.29 12.23
N GLY A 72 8.27 -5.57 11.51
CA GLY A 72 9.69 -5.90 11.40
C GLY A 72 9.99 -7.22 10.66
N ARG A 73 9.09 -7.64 9.75
CA ARG A 73 9.24 -8.89 8.99
C ARG A 73 9.18 -8.71 7.48
N SER A 74 9.63 -7.55 6.96
CA SER A 74 9.62 -7.25 5.53
C SER A 74 10.35 -8.29 4.68
N ARG A 75 11.45 -8.86 5.20
CA ARG A 75 12.19 -9.96 4.54
C ARG A 75 11.34 -11.22 4.35
N THR A 76 10.40 -11.50 5.23
CA THR A 76 9.43 -12.59 5.06
C THR A 76 8.36 -12.17 4.05
N GLY A 77 7.83 -10.96 4.19
CA GLY A 77 6.77 -10.43 3.33
C GLY A 77 7.12 -10.42 1.85
N VAL A 78 8.34 -10.01 1.51
CA VAL A 78 8.76 -9.96 0.09
C VAL A 78 8.72 -11.33 -0.60
N ARG A 79 8.93 -12.44 0.14
CA ARG A 79 8.91 -13.80 -0.44
C ARG A 79 7.54 -14.20 -0.96
N THR A 80 6.48 -13.67 -0.38
CA THR A 80 5.10 -13.98 -0.82
C THR A 80 4.88 -13.57 -2.26
N TRP A 81 5.49 -12.46 -2.72
CA TRP A 81 5.29 -11.88 -4.04
C TRP A 81 5.82 -12.75 -5.19
N TRP A 82 6.94 -13.47 -5.02
CA TRP A 82 7.47 -14.33 -6.07
C TRP A 82 7.36 -15.83 -5.80
N ASN A 83 6.65 -16.22 -4.74
CA ASN A 83 6.33 -17.62 -4.52
C ASN A 83 5.24 -18.06 -5.51
N PRO A 84 5.55 -18.88 -6.53
CA PRO A 84 4.61 -19.17 -7.59
C PRO A 84 3.40 -19.99 -7.11
N ALA A 85 3.55 -20.80 -6.07
CA ALA A 85 2.44 -21.56 -5.51
C ALA A 85 1.45 -20.63 -4.78
N VAL A 86 1.98 -19.67 -4.02
CA VAL A 86 1.21 -18.66 -3.31
C VAL A 86 0.49 -17.74 -4.31
N MET A 87 1.22 -17.14 -5.26
CA MET A 87 0.65 -16.18 -6.20
C MET A 87 -0.40 -16.79 -7.12
N ARG A 88 -0.22 -18.02 -7.61
CA ARG A 88 -1.23 -18.73 -8.42
C ARG A 88 -2.49 -19.06 -7.64
N ARG A 89 -2.40 -19.20 -6.32
CA ARG A 89 -3.54 -19.44 -5.45
C ARG A 89 -4.26 -18.14 -5.10
N ILE A 90 -3.52 -17.07 -4.79
CA ILE A 90 -4.08 -15.75 -4.49
C ILE A 90 -4.77 -15.18 -5.73
N ILE A 91 -4.09 -15.19 -6.90
CA ILE A 91 -4.60 -14.63 -8.15
C ILE A 91 -4.91 -15.78 -9.11
N ASN A 92 -6.17 -16.15 -9.23
CA ASN A 92 -6.59 -17.24 -10.09
C ASN A 92 -7.85 -16.89 -10.89
N PRO A 93 -7.72 -16.50 -12.19
CA PRO A 93 -8.86 -16.21 -13.04
C PRO A 93 -9.84 -17.38 -13.21
N LEU A 94 -9.37 -18.62 -13.08
CA LEU A 94 -10.24 -19.81 -13.18
C LEU A 94 -11.22 -19.95 -12.02
N HIS A 95 -11.02 -19.22 -10.92
CA HIS A 95 -11.98 -19.18 -9.83
C HIS A 95 -13.35 -18.66 -10.28
N THR A 96 -13.41 -17.79 -11.28
CA THR A 96 -14.67 -17.26 -11.85
C THR A 96 -15.56 -18.36 -12.42
N LEU A 97 -15.00 -19.44 -12.97
CA LEU A 97 -15.76 -20.60 -13.46
C LEU A 97 -16.53 -21.33 -12.34
N ARG A 98 -16.14 -21.09 -11.09
CA ARG A 98 -16.76 -21.67 -9.88
C ARG A 98 -17.50 -20.62 -9.05
N GLY A 99 -17.78 -19.43 -9.61
CA GLY A 99 -18.44 -18.33 -8.93
C GLY A 99 -17.62 -17.71 -7.77
N ARG A 100 -16.29 -17.90 -7.76
CA ARG A 100 -15.37 -17.36 -6.74
C ARG A 100 -14.63 -16.15 -7.30
N SER A 101 -14.13 -15.32 -6.39
CA SER A 101 -13.30 -14.15 -6.71
C SER A 101 -11.99 -14.55 -7.40
N VAL A 102 -11.48 -13.71 -8.31
CA VAL A 102 -10.18 -13.87 -8.95
C VAL A 102 -9.05 -13.76 -7.93
N ILE A 103 -9.19 -12.80 -6.99
CA ILE A 103 -8.25 -12.59 -5.88
C ILE A 103 -8.86 -13.18 -4.62
N ASP A 104 -8.15 -14.11 -4.00
CA ASP A 104 -8.57 -14.83 -2.79
C ASP A 104 -7.92 -14.17 -1.55
N LEU A 105 -8.57 -13.11 -1.03
CA LEU A 105 -8.09 -12.37 0.14
C LEU A 105 -8.18 -13.20 1.42
N ASP A 106 -9.16 -14.07 1.54
CA ASP A 106 -9.29 -14.97 2.68
C ASP A 106 -8.08 -15.91 2.77
N TYR A 107 -7.70 -16.53 1.64
CA TYR A 107 -6.49 -17.34 1.57
C TYR A 107 -5.23 -16.51 1.91
N LEU A 108 -5.14 -15.26 1.43
CA LEU A 108 -4.00 -14.39 1.70
C LEU A 108 -3.84 -14.13 3.20
N VAL A 109 -4.87 -13.67 3.90
CA VAL A 109 -4.75 -13.24 5.30
C VAL A 109 -4.78 -14.41 6.28
N HIS A 110 -5.58 -15.45 6.03
CA HIS A 110 -5.77 -16.57 6.96
C HIS A 110 -4.84 -17.77 6.70
N GLN A 111 -4.34 -17.95 5.47
CA GLN A 111 -3.41 -19.04 5.18
C GLN A 111 -2.00 -18.53 4.93
N VAL A 112 -1.81 -17.55 4.04
CA VAL A 112 -0.45 -17.08 3.74
C VAL A 112 0.13 -16.34 4.94
N TYR A 113 -0.54 -15.28 5.42
CA TYR A 113 -0.01 -14.40 6.47
C TYR A 113 -0.18 -14.97 7.89
N SER A 114 -0.98 -16.01 8.08
CA SER A 114 -1.14 -16.63 9.40
C SER A 114 -0.35 -17.95 9.55
N VAL A 115 -0.02 -18.64 8.44
CA VAL A 115 0.55 -20.00 8.48
C VAL A 115 1.78 -20.17 7.61
N LEU A 116 1.72 -19.80 6.31
CA LEU A 116 2.79 -20.11 5.36
C LEU A 116 3.98 -19.17 5.49
N GLU A 117 3.72 -17.89 5.56
CA GLU A 117 4.67 -16.81 5.78
C GLU A 117 4.10 -15.94 6.91
N PRO A 118 4.31 -16.33 8.18
CA PRO A 118 3.58 -15.75 9.30
C PRO A 118 3.98 -14.30 9.56
N MET A 119 2.99 -13.41 9.46
CA MET A 119 3.07 -12.01 9.86
C MET A 119 2.92 -11.91 11.38
N ASP A 120 3.72 -11.07 12.01
CA ASP A 120 3.62 -10.83 13.44
C ASP A 120 2.53 -9.77 13.74
N PHE A 121 1.26 -10.19 13.67
CA PHE A 121 0.12 -9.31 13.93
C PHE A 121 0.16 -8.68 15.34
N PRO A 122 0.54 -9.43 16.41
CA PRO A 122 0.73 -8.80 17.72
C PRO A 122 1.76 -7.68 17.72
N ALA A 123 2.86 -7.80 16.96
CA ALA A 123 3.86 -6.75 16.85
C ALA A 123 3.32 -5.49 16.17
N ILE A 124 2.37 -5.61 15.22
CA ILE A 124 1.69 -4.45 14.62
C ILE A 124 0.90 -3.70 15.69
N LEU A 125 0.12 -4.43 16.51
CA LEU A 125 -0.70 -3.84 17.57
C LEU A 125 0.13 -3.18 18.66
N ALA A 126 1.29 -3.74 18.97
CA ALA A 126 2.21 -3.23 20.00
C ALA A 126 3.19 -2.18 19.49
N SER A 127 3.21 -1.89 18.18
CA SER A 127 4.17 -0.97 17.59
C SER A 127 3.98 0.46 18.09
N PRO A 128 5.05 1.17 18.44
CA PRO A 128 4.98 2.61 18.71
C PRO A 128 4.74 3.45 17.45
N VAL A 129 4.95 2.86 16.27
CA VAL A 129 4.65 3.47 14.97
C VAL A 129 3.19 3.21 14.62
N GLY A 130 2.45 4.26 14.32
CA GLY A 130 1.05 4.14 13.92
C GLY A 130 0.89 3.36 12.60
N PHE A 131 0.03 2.34 12.59
CA PHE A 131 -0.33 1.62 11.37
C PHE A 131 -1.71 2.04 10.88
N HIS A 132 -1.79 2.59 9.67
CA HIS A 132 -2.98 3.20 9.07
C HIS A 132 -3.31 2.56 7.71
N PRO A 133 -3.95 1.38 7.66
CA PRO A 133 -4.46 0.84 6.41
C PRO A 133 -5.68 1.65 5.97
N LEU A 134 -5.66 2.18 4.75
CA LEU A 134 -6.79 2.91 4.19
C LEU A 134 -7.72 1.98 3.41
N ALA A 135 -9.00 2.33 3.34
CA ALA A 135 -9.96 1.71 2.45
C ALA A 135 -10.96 2.77 1.95
N THR A 136 -11.70 2.45 0.88
CA THR A 136 -12.80 3.30 0.42
C THR A 136 -14.10 2.84 1.04
N ASP A 137 -14.81 3.72 1.73
CA ASP A 137 -16.15 3.43 2.23
C ASP A 137 -17.12 3.19 1.06
N ALA A 138 -17.83 2.07 1.08
CA ALA A 138 -18.70 1.64 0.00
C ALA A 138 -19.95 2.51 -0.15
N ASP A 139 -20.37 3.16 0.92
CA ASP A 139 -21.62 3.92 0.99
C ASP A 139 -21.40 5.42 0.80
N THR A 140 -20.25 5.98 1.18
CA THR A 140 -19.90 7.40 1.00
C THR A 140 -18.92 7.66 -0.13
N GLY A 141 -18.06 6.68 -0.48
CA GLY A 141 -16.99 6.84 -1.47
C GLY A 141 -15.74 7.57 -0.91
N GLU A 142 -15.72 7.86 0.37
CA GLU A 142 -14.62 8.56 1.03
C GLU A 142 -13.46 7.61 1.38
N SER A 143 -12.23 8.13 1.33
CA SER A 143 -11.08 7.47 1.94
C SER A 143 -11.25 7.39 3.45
N THR A 144 -11.03 6.22 4.02
CA THR A 144 -11.21 5.97 5.44
C THR A 144 -9.98 5.27 6.00
N ASP A 145 -9.40 5.85 7.04
CA ASP A 145 -8.40 5.19 7.88
C ASP A 145 -9.07 4.12 8.74
N LEU A 146 -8.64 2.88 8.58
CA LEU A 146 -9.22 1.75 9.30
C LEU A 146 -8.62 1.52 10.69
N ARG A 147 -7.55 2.23 11.06
CA ARG A 147 -6.91 2.10 12.38
C ARG A 147 -7.90 2.18 13.56
N PRO A 148 -8.89 3.11 13.58
CA PRO A 148 -9.85 3.20 14.68
C PRO A 148 -10.74 1.97 14.86
N PHE A 149 -10.81 1.09 13.88
CA PHE A 149 -11.60 -0.15 13.92
C PHE A 149 -10.74 -1.39 14.24
N ILE A 150 -9.42 -1.22 14.43
CA ILE A 150 -8.49 -2.31 14.74
C ILE A 150 -8.35 -2.42 16.26
N GLU A 151 -8.98 -3.43 16.85
CA GLU A 151 -8.92 -3.70 18.28
C GLU A 151 -8.03 -4.92 18.60
N ASP A 152 -7.91 -5.85 17.65
CA ASP A 152 -7.21 -7.11 17.82
C ASP A 152 -6.58 -7.62 16.50
N VAL A 153 -6.03 -8.84 16.55
CA VAL A 153 -5.41 -9.51 15.40
C VAL A 153 -6.39 -9.71 14.24
N ASP A 154 -7.64 -10.05 14.52
CA ASP A 154 -8.65 -10.26 13.49
C ASP A 154 -9.09 -8.93 12.87
N GLY A 155 -9.09 -7.84 13.66
CA GLY A 155 -9.23 -6.48 13.17
C GLY A 155 -8.13 -6.10 12.19
N VAL A 156 -6.85 -6.42 12.46
CA VAL A 156 -5.75 -6.18 11.50
C VAL A 156 -5.98 -6.96 10.21
N LYS A 157 -6.29 -8.25 10.28
CA LYS A 157 -6.56 -9.10 9.11
C LYS A 157 -7.71 -8.56 8.27
N THR A 158 -8.82 -8.17 8.94
CA THR A 158 -9.99 -7.59 8.29
C THR A 158 -9.65 -6.26 7.59
N ALA A 159 -8.87 -5.39 8.25
CA ALA A 159 -8.44 -4.13 7.66
C ALA A 159 -7.56 -4.32 6.42
N LEU A 160 -6.60 -5.28 6.46
CA LEU A 160 -5.77 -5.63 5.31
C LEU A 160 -6.61 -6.15 4.13
N ALA A 161 -7.58 -7.02 4.41
CA ALA A 161 -8.49 -7.53 3.40
C ALA A 161 -9.39 -6.42 2.85
N ALA A 162 -9.94 -5.53 3.69
CA ALA A 162 -10.79 -4.41 3.29
C ALA A 162 -10.03 -3.41 2.40
N SER A 163 -8.80 -3.06 2.82
CA SER A 163 -7.92 -2.18 2.04
C SER A 163 -7.61 -2.73 0.65
N SER A 164 -7.58 -4.05 0.49
CA SER A 164 -7.22 -4.76 -0.75
C SER A 164 -8.42 -5.33 -1.52
N CYS A 165 -9.66 -5.01 -1.12
CA CYS A 165 -10.88 -5.55 -1.70
C CYS A 165 -11.21 -4.91 -3.06
N MET A 166 -10.45 -5.28 -4.09
CA MET A 166 -10.63 -4.74 -5.45
C MET A 166 -12.00 -5.09 -6.02
N PRO A 167 -12.78 -4.10 -6.49
CA PRO A 167 -14.06 -4.34 -7.14
C PRO A 167 -13.97 -5.37 -8.27
N VAL A 168 -14.96 -6.22 -8.37
CA VAL A 168 -15.05 -7.31 -9.37
C VAL A 168 -14.07 -8.45 -9.12
N LEU A 169 -12.82 -8.14 -8.72
CA LEU A 169 -11.74 -9.13 -8.62
C LEU A 169 -11.67 -9.82 -7.27
N ALA A 170 -11.92 -9.11 -6.17
CA ALA A 170 -11.76 -9.64 -4.81
C ALA A 170 -13.09 -9.94 -4.10
N GLY A 171 -14.22 -9.65 -4.72
CA GLY A 171 -15.54 -9.97 -4.16
C GLY A 171 -16.35 -8.75 -3.70
N PRO A 172 -17.38 -8.97 -2.86
CA PRO A 172 -18.20 -7.90 -2.32
C PRO A 172 -17.44 -7.07 -1.26
N PRO A 173 -17.95 -5.87 -0.92
CA PRO A 173 -17.36 -5.05 0.14
C PRO A 173 -17.23 -5.80 1.47
N ILE A 174 -16.15 -5.55 2.19
CA ILE A 174 -15.86 -6.16 3.48
C ILE A 174 -16.44 -5.29 4.59
N ALA A 175 -17.15 -5.92 5.52
CA ALA A 175 -17.72 -5.25 6.69
C ALA A 175 -16.68 -5.09 7.80
N MET A 176 -16.59 -3.88 8.38
CA MET A 176 -15.75 -3.57 9.52
C MET A 176 -16.30 -2.36 10.28
N GLY A 177 -16.38 -2.40 11.60
CA GLY A 177 -16.84 -1.27 12.41
C GLY A 177 -18.26 -0.76 12.05
N GLY A 178 -19.17 -1.64 11.63
CA GLY A 178 -20.53 -1.27 11.22
C GLY A 178 -20.62 -0.60 9.83
N ARG A 179 -19.50 -0.49 9.10
CA ARG A 179 -19.38 0.09 7.75
C ARG A 179 -18.95 -0.98 6.74
N ARG A 180 -18.98 -0.67 5.45
CA ARG A 180 -18.57 -1.57 4.37
C ARG A 180 -17.49 -0.91 3.54
N PHE A 181 -16.45 -1.67 3.19
CA PHE A 181 -15.27 -1.14 2.53
C PHE A 181 -14.90 -1.89 1.27
N VAL A 182 -14.38 -1.17 0.31
CA VAL A 182 -13.73 -1.67 -0.90
C VAL A 182 -12.31 -1.10 -0.97
N ASP A 183 -11.55 -1.55 -1.96
CA ASP A 183 -10.14 -1.19 -2.16
C ASP A 183 -9.86 0.31 -2.03
N ALA A 184 -8.81 0.64 -1.30
CA ALA A 184 -8.37 2.02 -1.07
C ALA A 184 -8.08 2.78 -2.37
N GLY A 185 -7.63 2.08 -3.43
CA GLY A 185 -7.27 2.67 -4.71
C GLY A 185 -8.42 3.42 -5.41
N ILE A 186 -9.69 3.21 -5.00
CA ILE A 186 -10.82 3.94 -5.55
C ILE A 186 -10.80 5.39 -5.06
N ALA A 187 -10.62 5.62 -3.75
CA ALA A 187 -10.65 6.97 -3.17
C ALA A 187 -9.25 7.58 -3.02
N GLU A 188 -8.27 6.79 -2.57
CA GLU A 188 -6.93 7.30 -2.25
C GLU A 188 -5.87 6.21 -2.46
N PRO A 189 -5.36 6.04 -3.70
CA PRO A 189 -4.29 5.08 -3.98
C PRO A 189 -2.95 5.48 -3.36
N LEU A 190 -2.75 6.77 -3.11
CA LEU A 190 -1.58 7.40 -2.51
C LEU A 190 -1.97 8.00 -1.17
N PRO A 191 -1.73 7.33 -0.03
CA PRO A 191 -2.30 7.71 1.27
C PRO A 191 -1.63 8.93 1.93
N PHE A 192 -0.99 9.82 1.17
CA PHE A 192 -0.34 11.02 1.69
C PHE A 192 -1.33 12.14 2.08
N ARG A 193 -2.49 12.22 1.42
CA ARG A 193 -3.50 13.23 1.77
C ARG A 193 -4.08 12.98 3.16
N THR A 194 -4.43 11.73 3.43
CA THR A 194 -4.88 11.33 4.78
C THR A 194 -3.78 11.57 5.80
N ALA A 195 -2.52 11.23 5.50
CA ALA A 195 -1.39 11.49 6.39
C ALA A 195 -1.25 12.98 6.72
N LEU A 196 -1.28 13.87 5.71
CA LEU A 196 -1.21 15.32 5.90
C LEU A 196 -2.42 15.84 6.69
N ALA A 197 -3.63 15.37 6.38
CA ALA A 197 -4.86 15.77 7.09
C ALA A 197 -4.83 15.35 8.56
N GLN A 198 -4.15 14.26 8.90
CA GLN A 198 -3.95 13.79 10.26
C GLN A 198 -2.72 14.39 10.96
N GLY A 199 -2.08 15.40 10.36
CA GLY A 199 -1.07 16.23 10.99
C GLY A 199 0.38 15.82 10.70
N ALA A 200 0.65 14.98 9.70
CA ALA A 200 2.01 14.75 9.22
C ALA A 200 2.60 16.07 8.69
N THR A 201 3.81 16.42 9.16
CA THR A 201 4.57 17.59 8.69
C THR A 201 5.42 17.25 7.48
N ASP A 202 5.78 15.97 7.35
CA ASP A 202 6.60 15.40 6.30
C ASP A 202 6.08 14.02 5.92
N VAL A 203 6.06 13.72 4.63
CA VAL A 203 5.62 12.41 4.15
C VAL A 203 6.60 11.87 3.12
N LEU A 204 7.15 10.69 3.38
CA LEU A 204 7.82 9.90 2.37
C LEU A 204 6.79 9.02 1.65
N VAL A 205 6.70 9.15 0.32
CA VAL A 205 5.75 8.40 -0.50
C VAL A 205 6.48 7.33 -1.31
N LEU A 206 6.17 6.06 -1.05
CA LEU A 206 6.67 4.95 -1.86
C LEU A 206 5.70 4.69 -3.01
N ARG A 207 6.17 4.90 -4.24
CA ARG A 207 5.40 4.78 -5.47
C ARG A 207 5.59 3.40 -6.10
N THR A 208 4.54 2.90 -6.74
CA THR A 208 4.57 1.66 -7.53
C THR A 208 4.59 1.92 -9.03
N ARG A 209 4.41 3.18 -9.45
CA ARG A 209 4.53 3.63 -10.84
C ARG A 209 5.92 4.20 -11.08
N ARG A 210 6.50 3.88 -12.25
CA ARG A 210 7.79 4.39 -12.69
C ARG A 210 7.75 5.91 -12.89
N GLU A 211 8.92 6.51 -12.92
CA GLU A 211 9.08 7.94 -13.18
C GLU A 211 8.63 8.33 -14.60
N ASP A 212 8.87 7.45 -15.58
CA ASP A 212 8.54 7.63 -16.98
C ASP A 212 7.12 7.16 -17.37
N GLU A 213 6.33 6.70 -16.39
CA GLU A 213 4.98 6.18 -16.63
C GLU A 213 3.92 7.28 -16.44
N PRO A 214 3.24 7.71 -17.53
CA PRO A 214 2.18 8.69 -17.41
C PRO A 214 0.95 8.11 -16.68
N PRO A 215 0.13 8.96 -16.05
CA PRO A 215 -1.17 8.54 -15.53
C PRO A 215 -2.00 7.89 -16.64
N MET A 216 -2.42 6.65 -16.41
CA MET A 216 -3.17 5.90 -17.41
C MET A 216 -4.67 6.00 -17.17
N ARG A 217 -5.42 6.18 -18.26
CA ARG A 217 -6.87 5.97 -18.23
C ARG A 217 -7.17 4.46 -18.17
N PRO A 218 -8.14 4.04 -17.37
CA PRO A 218 -8.57 2.64 -17.36
C PRO A 218 -8.95 2.15 -18.76
N PRO A 219 -8.72 0.87 -19.09
CA PRO A 219 -9.20 0.29 -20.34
C PRO A 219 -10.72 0.40 -20.44
N ARG A 220 -11.27 0.68 -21.65
CA ARG A 220 -12.71 0.88 -21.87
C ARG A 220 -13.62 -0.25 -21.34
N VAL A 221 -13.12 -1.46 -21.25
CA VAL A 221 -13.88 -2.60 -20.67
C VAL A 221 -14.14 -2.37 -19.17
N GLN A 222 -13.19 -1.77 -18.46
CA GLN A 222 -13.35 -1.44 -17.04
C GLN A 222 -14.40 -0.34 -16.82
N ASP A 223 -14.60 0.56 -17.80
CA ASP A 223 -15.61 1.61 -17.73
C ASP A 223 -17.05 1.07 -17.74
N VAL A 224 -17.26 -0.18 -18.12
CA VAL A 224 -18.58 -0.83 -18.12
C VAL A 224 -18.73 -1.78 -16.93
N VAL A 225 -17.75 -2.64 -16.71
CA VAL A 225 -17.84 -3.73 -15.73
C VAL A 225 -17.74 -3.21 -14.29
N VAL A 226 -16.74 -2.34 -14.02
CA VAL A 226 -16.53 -1.82 -12.67
C VAL A 226 -17.70 -0.93 -12.22
N PRO A 227 -18.20 0.06 -12.97
CA PRO A 227 -19.35 0.85 -12.54
C PRO A 227 -20.64 0.04 -12.32
N ARG A 228 -20.84 -1.05 -13.10
CA ARG A 228 -21.98 -1.94 -12.88
C ARG A 228 -21.88 -2.67 -11.54
N PHE A 229 -20.71 -3.16 -11.20
CA PHE A 229 -20.43 -3.78 -9.90
C PHE A 229 -20.62 -2.76 -8.77
N LEU A 230 -20.00 -1.58 -8.89
CA LEU A 230 -20.06 -0.53 -7.87
C LEU A 230 -21.49 -0.06 -7.60
N ARG A 231 -22.31 0.19 -8.65
CA ARG A 231 -23.72 0.56 -8.46
C ARG A 231 -24.50 -0.46 -7.63
N ARG A 232 -24.15 -1.73 -7.75
CA ARG A 232 -24.83 -2.81 -7.02
C ARG A 232 -24.32 -2.99 -5.59
N HIS A 233 -23.01 -2.88 -5.38
CA HIS A 233 -22.35 -3.31 -4.14
C HIS A 233 -21.78 -2.17 -3.32
N ALA A 234 -21.35 -1.08 -3.95
CA ALA A 234 -20.68 0.07 -3.34
C ALA A 234 -21.11 1.39 -4.01
N PRO A 235 -22.40 1.76 -3.98
CA PRO A 235 -22.94 2.85 -4.78
C PRO A 235 -22.30 4.22 -4.48
N GLY A 236 -21.83 4.46 -3.26
CA GLY A 236 -21.18 5.72 -2.88
C GLY A 236 -19.84 5.96 -3.60
N THR A 237 -19.23 4.89 -4.14
CA THR A 237 -17.88 4.99 -4.75
C THR A 237 -17.89 5.40 -6.22
N ILE A 238 -19.06 5.56 -6.85
CA ILE A 238 -19.17 5.81 -8.31
C ILE A 238 -18.45 7.09 -8.73
N ASP A 239 -18.60 8.16 -7.97
CA ASP A 239 -18.00 9.45 -8.30
C ASP A 239 -16.48 9.44 -8.04
N ALA A 240 -16.03 8.78 -6.97
CA ALA A 240 -14.62 8.55 -6.71
C ALA A 240 -13.95 7.76 -7.86
N TRP A 241 -14.62 6.72 -8.39
CA TRP A 241 -14.18 5.97 -9.56
C TRP A 241 -14.07 6.84 -10.82
N ARG A 242 -15.10 7.64 -11.09
CA ARG A 242 -15.15 8.49 -12.31
C ARG A 242 -14.08 9.59 -12.31
N THR A 243 -13.75 10.11 -11.14
CA THR A 243 -12.78 11.20 -10.97
C THR A 243 -11.34 10.70 -10.75
N GLN A 244 -11.13 9.38 -10.67
CA GLN A 244 -9.83 8.77 -10.35
C GLN A 244 -8.68 9.31 -11.23
N TYR A 245 -8.87 9.40 -12.54
CA TYR A 245 -7.85 9.91 -13.44
C TYR A 245 -7.44 11.35 -13.14
N HIS A 246 -8.40 12.23 -12.86
CA HIS A 246 -8.12 13.63 -12.51
C HIS A 246 -7.43 13.75 -11.15
N ARG A 247 -7.80 12.88 -10.22
CA ARG A 247 -7.15 12.80 -8.91
C ARG A 247 -5.70 12.32 -9.04
N ASP A 248 -5.44 11.32 -9.88
CA ASP A 248 -4.07 10.84 -10.15
C ASP A 248 -3.18 11.96 -10.72
N LEU A 249 -3.72 12.80 -11.61
CA LEU A 249 -3.00 13.98 -12.14
C LEU A 249 -2.70 15.02 -11.05
N GLU A 250 -3.67 15.26 -10.16
CA GLU A 250 -3.51 16.19 -9.04
C GLU A 250 -2.50 15.66 -8.02
N ASP A 251 -2.52 14.36 -7.73
CA ASP A 251 -1.54 13.72 -6.85
C ASP A 251 -0.12 13.84 -7.41
N GLU A 252 0.06 13.64 -8.72
CA GLU A 252 1.34 13.84 -9.39
C GLU A 252 1.83 15.29 -9.32
N ARG A 253 0.91 16.24 -9.39
CA ARG A 253 1.23 17.65 -9.23
C ARG A 253 1.67 17.96 -7.79
N GLN A 254 0.90 17.52 -6.80
CA GLN A 254 1.21 17.73 -5.39
C GLN A 254 2.55 17.10 -4.97
N LEU A 255 2.83 15.89 -5.46
CA LEU A 255 4.12 15.21 -5.20
C LEU A 255 5.33 15.99 -5.73
N ARG A 256 5.15 16.85 -6.74
CA ARG A 256 6.23 17.69 -7.27
C ARG A 256 6.33 19.07 -6.61
N GLU A 257 5.20 19.61 -6.17
CA GLU A 257 5.11 21.03 -5.75
C GLU A 257 5.10 21.21 -4.21
N ASP A 258 4.59 20.23 -3.46
CA ASP A 258 4.50 20.35 -2.00
C ASP A 258 5.83 19.94 -1.34
N PRO A 259 6.53 20.87 -0.67
CA PRO A 259 7.83 20.60 -0.06
C PRO A 259 7.76 19.62 1.13
N ARG A 260 6.56 19.34 1.65
CA ARG A 260 6.36 18.32 2.70
C ARG A 260 6.42 16.90 2.16
N LEU A 261 6.33 16.72 0.84
CA LEU A 261 6.29 15.43 0.18
C LEU A 261 7.63 15.10 -0.46
N ALA A 262 8.13 13.91 -0.17
CA ALA A 262 9.24 13.31 -0.90
C ALA A 262 8.78 11.96 -1.47
N SER A 263 9.20 11.59 -2.66
CA SER A 263 8.79 10.31 -3.24
C SER A 263 9.98 9.47 -3.72
N VAL A 264 9.86 8.15 -3.53
CA VAL A 264 10.75 7.15 -4.13
C VAL A 264 9.93 6.35 -5.14
N ARG A 265 10.48 6.15 -6.33
CA ARG A 265 9.82 5.49 -7.47
C ARG A 265 10.70 4.40 -8.04
N PRO A 266 10.12 3.38 -8.70
CA PRO A 266 10.89 2.51 -9.57
C PRO A 266 11.59 3.32 -10.66
N PRO A 267 12.83 2.96 -11.06
CA PRO A 267 13.57 3.71 -12.07
C PRO A 267 12.87 3.65 -13.43
N ALA A 268 13.17 4.63 -14.28
CA ALA A 268 12.77 4.62 -15.68
C ALA A 268 13.25 3.31 -16.36
N GLY A 269 12.39 2.74 -17.22
CA GLY A 269 12.68 1.48 -17.91
C GLY A 269 12.60 0.21 -17.03
N ALA A 270 12.17 0.31 -15.77
CA ALA A 270 11.85 -0.87 -14.97
C ALA A 270 10.73 -1.72 -15.64
N PRO A 271 10.65 -3.05 -15.41
CA PRO A 271 9.61 -3.89 -15.98
C PRO A 271 8.20 -3.33 -15.75
N ASP A 272 7.35 -3.46 -16.76
CA ASP A 272 5.92 -3.18 -16.59
C ASP A 272 5.27 -4.36 -15.86
N VAL A 273 4.82 -4.11 -14.62
CA VAL A 273 4.15 -5.12 -13.79
C VAL A 273 2.64 -4.94 -13.93
N SER A 274 2.00 -5.87 -14.60
CA SER A 274 0.54 -5.86 -14.76
C SER A 274 -0.17 -6.04 -13.41
N VAL A 275 -1.43 -5.59 -13.32
CA VAL A 275 -2.24 -5.68 -12.07
C VAL A 275 -2.37 -7.13 -11.57
N LEU A 276 -2.43 -8.09 -12.47
CA LEU A 276 -2.55 -9.52 -12.16
C LEU A 276 -1.29 -10.31 -12.53
N GLU A 277 -0.11 -9.67 -12.48
CA GLU A 277 1.17 -10.33 -12.76
C GLU A 277 1.45 -11.47 -11.79
N ARG A 278 1.98 -12.58 -12.29
CA ARG A 278 2.30 -13.78 -11.51
C ARG A 278 3.61 -14.43 -11.94
N ASP A 279 4.32 -13.86 -12.91
CA ASP A 279 5.63 -14.36 -13.31
C ASP A 279 6.65 -14.08 -12.18
N PRO A 280 7.22 -15.14 -11.55
CA PRO A 280 8.12 -14.95 -10.43
C PRO A 280 9.39 -14.16 -10.77
N ALA A 281 9.86 -14.24 -12.03
CA ALA A 281 11.06 -13.52 -12.46
C ALA A 281 10.77 -12.00 -12.55
N VAL A 282 9.63 -11.62 -13.14
CA VAL A 282 9.19 -10.23 -13.23
C VAL A 282 8.99 -9.64 -11.82
N LEU A 283 8.24 -10.37 -10.98
CA LEU A 283 7.92 -9.92 -9.62
C LEU A 283 9.19 -9.79 -8.75
N ARG A 284 10.11 -10.76 -8.83
CA ARG A 284 11.38 -10.70 -8.11
C ARG A 284 12.23 -9.52 -8.57
N ARG A 285 12.34 -9.29 -9.90
CA ARG A 285 13.07 -8.14 -10.43
C ARG A 285 12.48 -6.82 -9.98
N ALA A 286 11.16 -6.71 -9.91
CA ALA A 286 10.48 -5.51 -9.41
C ALA A 286 10.81 -5.24 -7.93
N VAL A 287 10.87 -6.27 -7.08
CA VAL A 287 11.31 -6.13 -5.68
C VAL A 287 12.75 -5.62 -5.60
N GLU A 288 13.67 -6.22 -6.37
CA GLU A 288 15.09 -5.81 -6.40
C GLU A 288 15.22 -4.33 -6.79
N LEU A 289 14.53 -3.91 -7.85
CA LEU A 289 14.55 -2.51 -8.30
C LEU A 289 13.92 -1.54 -7.28
N GLY A 290 12.83 -1.95 -6.62
CA GLY A 290 12.25 -1.16 -5.54
C GLY A 290 13.23 -0.96 -4.37
N ARG A 291 13.94 -2.02 -3.99
CA ARG A 291 14.97 -1.97 -2.95
C ARG A 291 16.13 -1.05 -3.35
N GLU A 292 16.64 -1.20 -4.56
CA GLU A 292 17.72 -0.36 -5.12
C GLU A 292 17.33 1.12 -5.15
N ALA A 293 16.06 1.44 -5.48
CA ALA A 293 15.56 2.82 -5.55
C ALA A 293 15.64 3.56 -4.21
N VAL A 294 15.34 2.90 -3.09
CA VAL A 294 15.46 3.51 -1.75
C VAL A 294 16.93 3.77 -1.42
N TYR A 295 17.81 2.80 -1.65
CA TYR A 295 19.24 3.01 -1.40
C TYR A 295 19.80 4.16 -2.23
N ALA A 296 19.47 4.23 -3.52
CA ALA A 296 19.90 5.32 -4.39
C ALA A 296 19.40 6.69 -3.92
N ALA A 297 18.13 6.77 -3.50
CA ALA A 297 17.55 8.02 -2.99
C ALA A 297 18.22 8.51 -1.69
N LEU A 298 18.60 7.59 -0.80
CA LEU A 298 19.29 7.93 0.45
C LEU A 298 20.79 8.22 0.26
N ASP A 299 21.46 7.55 -0.68
CA ASP A 299 22.87 7.80 -0.99
C ASP A 299 23.10 9.19 -1.61
N VAL A 300 22.14 9.70 -2.38
CA VAL A 300 22.18 11.09 -2.91
C VAL A 300 22.22 12.09 -1.76
N LEU A 301 21.45 11.88 -0.71
CA LEU A 301 21.40 12.77 0.45
C LEU A 301 22.67 12.72 1.31
N ARG A 302 23.22 11.51 1.52
CA ARG A 302 24.48 11.35 2.28
C ARG A 302 25.69 12.00 1.60
N LYS A 303 25.65 12.19 0.29
CA LYS A 303 26.71 12.87 -0.48
C LYS A 303 26.52 14.37 -0.56
N ALA A 304 25.30 14.87 -0.26
CA ALA A 304 24.96 16.30 -0.28
C ALA A 304 25.07 16.98 1.10
N SER A 305 25.12 16.20 2.17
CA SER A 305 25.38 16.63 3.55
C SER A 305 26.86 16.50 3.91
#